data_18238681e4d310c045907013f0a27cad
#
_entry.id   18238681e4d310c045907013f0a27cad
#
_cell.length_a   1.000
_cell.length_b   1.000
_cell.length_c   1.000
_cell.angle_alpha   90.00
_cell.angle_beta   90.00
_cell.angle_gamma   90.00
#
_symmetry.space_group_name_H-M   'P 1'
#
loop_
_entity.id
_entity.type
_entity.pdbx_description
1 polymer ?
#
loop_
_entity_poly.entity_id
_entity_poly.type
_entity_poly.pdbx_seq_one_letter_code
_entity_poly.pdbx_strand_id
1 'polypeptide(L)'
;MKSLKRGKNLITFMMLVFLAGIIMLIVKIQMEASFYISNSGSRDLGYVYDCNGDIIFDDEAQEGDYPDGYFKDVGNLIGDASGQMTNTLVANNLERLSNYSFTKGITRKGGKAAIYTTLDHSANERVYSAFGSKNGCAIAYNYKTGEILICVSKPNVDPLKGYEDLEEGSLLCKAFYKTVPGSTQKISTLIAAVETMGIDKLSEKSFVCEGSYTNRTGEVINCHNLYGHGTQNITEAFQNSCNPFFAQLVEDSDWNLSDIEKIYRRLGFSVNGSASGSIDINGIISQTASTELTDKYEFNTQWSCIGQGMSIVSPCQMMMWQSAIANESGKSTMPYLIDHVTNVNLSLIHI
;
A
#
# COMPACT_ATOMS: atom_id res chain seq x y z
N MET A 1 -42.73 14.13 -45.25
CA MET A 1 -41.63 13.16 -45.07
C MET A 1 -40.44 13.66 -44.24
N LYS A 2 -39.91 14.89 -44.44
CA LYS A 2 -38.76 15.41 -43.63
C LYS A 2 -39.05 15.55 -42.13
N SER A 3 -40.29 15.96 -41.74
CA SER A 3 -40.66 16.12 -40.31
C SER A 3 -40.77 14.76 -39.59
N LEU A 4 -41.32 13.74 -40.27
CA LEU A 4 -41.41 12.37 -39.72
C LEU A 4 -40.03 11.76 -39.47
N LYS A 5 -39.07 12.01 -40.38
CA LYS A 5 -37.68 11.52 -40.25
C LYS A 5 -36.95 12.20 -39.06
N ARG A 6 -37.20 13.53 -38.87
CA ARG A 6 -36.67 14.28 -37.73
C ARG A 6 -37.26 13.77 -36.40
N GLY A 7 -38.59 13.53 -36.35
CA GLY A 7 -39.24 12.97 -35.17
C GLY A 7 -38.69 11.59 -34.80
N LYS A 8 -38.52 10.69 -35.77
CA LYS A 8 -37.92 9.38 -35.59
C LYS A 8 -36.49 9.48 -35.00
N ASN A 9 -35.64 10.34 -35.59
CA ASN A 9 -34.26 10.52 -35.10
C ASN A 9 -34.22 11.08 -33.69
N LEU A 10 -35.14 12.00 -33.35
CA LEU A 10 -35.22 12.54 -31.97
C LEU A 10 -35.63 11.47 -30.96
N ILE A 11 -36.62 10.64 -31.27
CA ILE A 11 -37.04 9.52 -30.41
C ILE A 11 -35.90 8.52 -30.26
N THR A 12 -35.23 8.16 -31.37
CA THR A 12 -34.07 7.23 -31.29
C THR A 12 -32.95 7.82 -30.42
N PHE A 13 -32.65 9.10 -30.53
CA PHE A 13 -31.67 9.77 -29.69
C PHE A 13 -32.08 9.75 -28.21
N MET A 14 -33.34 10.06 -27.89
CA MET A 14 -33.84 10.01 -26.52
C MET A 14 -33.77 8.58 -25.95
N MET A 15 -34.10 7.56 -26.72
CA MET A 15 -33.96 6.14 -26.29
C MET A 15 -32.50 5.77 -26.01
N LEU A 16 -31.55 6.24 -26.84
CA LEU A 16 -30.13 5.98 -26.61
C LEU A 16 -29.63 6.68 -25.35
N VAL A 17 -30.02 7.91 -25.08
CA VAL A 17 -29.68 8.65 -23.86
C VAL A 17 -30.27 7.96 -22.62
N PHE A 18 -31.52 7.51 -22.71
CA PHE A 18 -32.17 6.78 -21.63
C PHE A 18 -31.48 5.43 -21.36
N LEU A 19 -31.11 4.69 -22.40
CA LEU A 19 -30.37 3.43 -22.28
C LEU A 19 -28.98 3.65 -21.66
N ALA A 20 -28.28 4.70 -22.09
CA ALA A 20 -26.99 5.07 -21.49
C ALA A 20 -27.12 5.44 -20.01
N GLY A 21 -28.21 6.15 -19.63
CA GLY A 21 -28.51 6.45 -18.23
C GLY A 21 -28.79 5.20 -17.39
N ILE A 22 -29.52 4.24 -17.92
CA ILE A 22 -29.76 2.94 -17.26
C ILE A 22 -28.44 2.20 -17.07
N ILE A 23 -27.60 2.11 -18.11
CA ILE A 23 -26.30 1.44 -18.01
C ILE A 23 -25.42 2.11 -16.95
N MET A 24 -25.38 3.45 -16.93
CA MET A 24 -24.64 4.19 -15.92
C MET A 24 -25.15 3.94 -14.49
N LEU A 25 -26.47 3.85 -14.32
CA LEU A 25 -27.10 3.53 -13.03
C LEU A 25 -26.74 2.10 -12.57
N ILE A 26 -26.78 1.13 -13.48
CA ILE A 26 -26.38 -0.25 -13.20
C ILE A 26 -24.94 -0.33 -12.74
N VAL A 27 -24.03 0.33 -13.50
CA VAL A 27 -22.60 0.38 -13.15
C VAL A 27 -22.41 1.03 -11.77
N LYS A 28 -23.10 2.14 -11.51
CA LYS A 28 -23.02 2.81 -10.20
C LYS A 28 -23.48 1.91 -9.05
N ILE A 29 -24.62 1.24 -9.19
CA ILE A 29 -25.14 0.31 -8.16
C ILE A 29 -24.14 -0.87 -7.96
N GLN A 30 -23.53 -1.38 -9.04
CA GLN A 30 -22.53 -2.43 -8.94
C GLN A 30 -21.28 -1.96 -8.20
N MET A 31 -20.81 -0.73 -8.46
CA MET A 31 -19.66 -0.14 -7.77
C MET A 31 -19.93 0.17 -6.29
N GLU A 32 -21.18 0.44 -5.94
CA GLU A 32 -21.62 0.73 -4.56
C GLU A 32 -22.25 -0.49 -3.87
N ALA A 33 -22.11 -1.69 -4.44
CA ALA A 33 -22.75 -2.92 -3.93
C ALA A 33 -22.39 -3.19 -2.46
N SER A 34 -21.13 -3.00 -2.08
CA SER A 34 -20.66 -3.16 -0.69
C SER A 34 -21.41 -2.28 0.30
N PHE A 35 -21.71 -1.02 -0.08
CA PHE A 35 -22.49 -0.11 0.75
C PHE A 35 -23.95 -0.61 0.95
N TYR A 36 -24.59 -1.10 -0.10
CA TYR A 36 -25.95 -1.62 0.01
C TYR A 36 -26.01 -2.92 0.80
N ILE A 37 -25.01 -3.79 0.66
CA ILE A 37 -24.92 -5.06 1.38
C ILE A 37 -24.69 -4.80 2.88
N SER A 38 -23.78 -3.92 3.26
CA SER A 38 -23.51 -3.58 4.66
C SER A 38 -24.72 -2.97 5.37
N ASN A 39 -25.61 -2.26 4.65
CA ASN A 39 -26.82 -1.66 5.18
C ASN A 39 -28.08 -2.56 5.10
N SER A 40 -28.00 -3.72 4.47
CA SER A 40 -29.16 -4.59 4.25
C SER A 40 -29.61 -5.40 5.49
N GLY A 41 -28.82 -5.41 6.56
CA GLY A 41 -29.08 -6.19 7.79
C GLY A 41 -29.00 -7.72 7.61
N SER A 42 -28.75 -8.21 6.40
CA SER A 42 -28.60 -9.64 6.08
C SER A 42 -27.11 -9.95 5.87
N ARG A 43 -26.46 -10.41 6.92
CA ARG A 43 -25.04 -10.76 6.93
C ARG A 43 -24.89 -12.27 6.85
N ASP A 44 -25.02 -12.81 5.66
CA ASP A 44 -24.71 -14.21 5.37
C ASP A 44 -23.49 -14.19 4.46
N LEU A 45 -22.34 -13.85 5.04
CA LEU A 45 -21.08 -13.77 4.32
C LEU A 45 -20.40 -15.13 4.26
N GLY A 46 -19.59 -15.30 3.24
CA GLY A 46 -18.73 -16.47 3.10
C GLY A 46 -17.46 -16.36 3.95
N TYR A 47 -16.55 -17.27 3.71
CA TYR A 47 -15.29 -17.39 4.43
C TYR A 47 -14.14 -16.70 3.70
N VAL A 48 -13.13 -16.26 4.45
CA VAL A 48 -11.80 -15.97 3.89
C VAL A 48 -10.82 -17.02 4.41
N TYR A 49 -10.08 -17.61 3.49
CA TYR A 49 -9.06 -18.63 3.77
C TYR A 49 -7.66 -18.08 3.50
N ASP A 50 -6.69 -18.58 4.23
CA ASP A 50 -5.28 -18.42 3.91
C ASP A 50 -4.85 -19.35 2.75
N CYS A 51 -3.57 -19.31 2.37
CA CYS A 51 -3.03 -20.15 1.29
C CYS A 51 -3.01 -21.66 1.62
N ASN A 52 -3.15 -22.05 2.88
CA ASN A 52 -3.17 -23.43 3.36
C ASN A 52 -4.60 -23.97 3.56
N GLY A 53 -5.62 -23.11 3.45
CA GLY A 53 -7.02 -23.45 3.68
C GLY A 53 -7.48 -23.22 5.12
N ASP A 54 -6.67 -22.53 5.95
CA ASP A 54 -7.08 -22.13 7.28
C ASP A 54 -8.03 -20.92 7.20
N ILE A 55 -9.10 -20.93 8.02
CA ILE A 55 -10.08 -19.85 8.05
C ILE A 55 -9.47 -18.64 8.76
N ILE A 56 -9.42 -17.49 8.08
CA ILE A 56 -8.95 -16.21 8.61
C ILE A 56 -10.06 -15.15 8.69
N PHE A 57 -11.28 -15.48 8.30
CA PHE A 57 -12.51 -14.73 8.53
C PHE A 57 -13.71 -15.65 8.46
N ASP A 58 -14.58 -15.54 9.46
CA ASP A 58 -15.86 -16.22 9.58
C ASP A 58 -16.87 -15.24 10.20
N ASP A 59 -17.89 -14.82 9.42
CA ASP A 59 -18.92 -13.86 9.88
C ASP A 59 -19.87 -14.44 10.94
N GLU A 60 -19.95 -15.76 11.05
CA GLU A 60 -20.80 -16.46 12.01
C GLU A 60 -20.06 -16.84 13.29
N ALA A 61 -18.73 -16.66 13.33
CA ALA A 61 -17.91 -17.02 14.46
C ALA A 61 -18.28 -16.21 15.71
N GLN A 62 -18.32 -16.90 16.84
CA GLN A 62 -18.56 -16.34 18.16
C GLN A 62 -17.35 -16.57 19.05
N GLU A 63 -17.28 -15.83 20.14
CA GLU A 63 -16.23 -16.02 21.15
C GLU A 63 -16.29 -17.47 21.69
N GLY A 64 -15.17 -18.18 21.58
CA GLY A 64 -15.04 -19.57 21.96
C GLY A 64 -15.04 -20.59 20.80
N ASP A 65 -15.45 -20.19 19.59
CA ASP A 65 -15.39 -21.08 18.42
C ASP A 65 -13.96 -21.29 17.93
N TYR A 66 -13.09 -20.31 18.17
CA TYR A 66 -11.66 -20.34 17.83
C TYR A 66 -10.78 -20.10 19.06
N PRO A 67 -9.50 -20.48 19.02
CA PRO A 67 -8.55 -20.13 20.09
C PRO A 67 -8.49 -18.63 20.38
N ASP A 68 -8.23 -18.26 21.61
CA ASP A 68 -8.15 -16.85 22.03
C ASP A 68 -7.12 -16.07 21.19
N GLY A 69 -7.57 -14.97 20.58
CA GLY A 69 -6.72 -14.13 19.71
C GLY A 69 -6.39 -14.73 18.36
N TYR A 70 -7.11 -15.76 17.91
CA TYR A 70 -6.85 -16.46 16.64
C TYR A 70 -6.84 -15.51 15.42
N PHE A 71 -7.73 -14.52 15.37
CA PHE A 71 -7.79 -13.55 14.27
C PHE A 71 -6.98 -12.28 14.52
N LYS A 72 -6.29 -12.18 15.65
CA LYS A 72 -5.64 -10.94 16.09
C LYS A 72 -4.47 -10.51 15.21
N ASP A 73 -3.76 -11.43 14.59
CA ASP A 73 -2.62 -11.13 13.71
C ASP A 73 -3.06 -10.58 12.35
N VAL A 74 -4.29 -10.88 11.92
CA VAL A 74 -4.87 -10.50 10.63
C VAL A 74 -6.02 -9.48 10.72
N GLY A 75 -6.54 -9.18 11.92
CA GLY A 75 -7.78 -8.46 12.12
C GLY A 75 -7.88 -7.14 11.36
N ASN A 76 -6.88 -6.26 11.43
CA ASN A 76 -6.90 -4.97 10.74
C ASN A 76 -6.53 -5.03 9.24
N LEU A 77 -6.15 -6.20 8.74
CA LEU A 77 -5.92 -6.46 7.32
C LEU A 77 -7.17 -7.07 6.67
N ILE A 78 -7.66 -8.15 7.27
CA ILE A 78 -8.81 -8.89 6.76
C ILE A 78 -10.10 -8.14 7.09
N GLY A 79 -10.23 -7.64 8.32
CA GLY A 79 -11.40 -6.87 8.76
C GLY A 79 -12.61 -7.73 9.01
N ASP A 80 -13.75 -7.04 9.07
CA ASP A 80 -15.08 -7.64 9.24
C ASP A 80 -16.14 -6.85 8.46
N ALA A 81 -17.40 -7.23 8.63
CA ALA A 81 -18.54 -6.58 7.99
C ALA A 81 -19.19 -5.47 8.86
N SER A 82 -18.61 -5.12 10.02
CA SER A 82 -19.21 -4.13 10.94
C SER A 82 -19.20 -2.71 10.39
N GLY A 83 -18.27 -2.40 9.48
CA GLY A 83 -18.02 -1.07 8.95
C GLY A 83 -17.12 -0.20 9.84
N GLN A 84 -16.59 -0.75 10.95
CA GLN A 84 -15.62 -0.05 11.80
C GLN A 84 -14.26 0.11 11.10
N MET A 85 -13.90 -0.85 10.26
CA MET A 85 -12.69 -0.84 9.43
C MET A 85 -13.08 -0.77 7.95
N THR A 86 -12.64 0.27 7.25
CA THR A 86 -13.07 0.53 5.86
C THR A 86 -12.05 0.13 4.81
N ASN A 87 -10.76 0.06 5.17
CA ASN A 87 -9.67 -0.28 4.24
C ASN A 87 -9.16 -1.70 4.50
N THR A 88 -10.06 -2.67 4.46
CA THR A 88 -9.79 -4.09 4.74
C THR A 88 -10.30 -4.97 3.60
N LEU A 89 -9.84 -6.22 3.56
CA LEU A 89 -10.21 -7.16 2.52
C LEU A 89 -11.73 -7.41 2.50
N VAL A 90 -12.33 -7.72 3.65
CA VAL A 90 -13.76 -8.02 3.77
C VAL A 90 -14.59 -6.80 3.41
N ALA A 91 -14.32 -5.63 4.00
CA ALA A 91 -15.08 -4.42 3.75
C ALA A 91 -15.14 -4.03 2.26
N ASN A 92 -14.07 -4.29 1.51
CA ASN A 92 -13.98 -3.94 0.09
C ASN A 92 -14.35 -5.10 -0.86
N ASN A 93 -14.74 -6.28 -0.34
CA ASN A 93 -15.13 -7.43 -1.15
C ASN A 93 -16.46 -8.08 -0.66
N LEU A 94 -17.33 -7.30 -0.02
CA LEU A 94 -18.61 -7.80 0.51
C LEU A 94 -19.50 -8.43 -0.57
N GLU A 95 -19.51 -7.86 -1.79
CA GLU A 95 -20.27 -8.40 -2.91
C GLU A 95 -19.80 -9.81 -3.32
N ARG A 96 -18.51 -10.10 -3.20
CA ARG A 96 -17.93 -11.42 -3.48
C ARG A 96 -18.28 -12.41 -2.40
N LEU A 97 -18.19 -12.00 -1.13
CA LEU A 97 -18.51 -12.86 0.03
C LEU A 97 -20.00 -13.11 0.22
N SER A 98 -20.87 -12.18 -0.20
CA SER A 98 -22.32 -12.31 -0.05
C SER A 98 -23.02 -13.03 -1.20
N ASN A 99 -22.31 -13.54 -2.21
CA ASN A 99 -22.90 -14.04 -3.46
C ASN A 99 -23.88 -13.03 -4.10
N TYR A 100 -23.59 -11.74 -3.98
CA TYR A 100 -24.43 -10.69 -4.55
C TYR A 100 -24.41 -10.70 -6.07
N SER A 101 -25.58 -10.56 -6.66
CA SER A 101 -25.74 -10.33 -8.09
C SER A 101 -26.76 -9.22 -8.31
N PHE A 102 -26.47 -8.27 -9.19
CA PHE A 102 -27.39 -7.18 -9.53
C PHE A 102 -28.79 -7.67 -9.93
N THR A 103 -28.88 -8.80 -10.61
CA THR A 103 -30.16 -9.33 -11.12
C THR A 103 -30.89 -10.26 -10.13
N LYS A 104 -30.18 -10.86 -9.17
CA LYS A 104 -30.74 -11.86 -8.25
C LYS A 104 -30.68 -11.44 -6.78
N GLY A 105 -30.01 -10.30 -6.48
CA GLY A 105 -29.71 -9.90 -5.10
C GLY A 105 -28.72 -10.87 -4.42
N ILE A 106 -28.79 -10.99 -3.09
CA ILE A 106 -28.01 -11.94 -2.31
C ILE A 106 -28.63 -13.33 -2.49
N THR A 107 -27.84 -14.29 -2.99
CA THR A 107 -28.30 -15.67 -3.26
C THR A 107 -27.75 -16.62 -2.20
N ARG A 108 -28.66 -17.25 -1.45
CA ARG A 108 -28.33 -18.27 -0.44
C ARG A 108 -28.33 -19.72 -0.98
N LYS A 109 -28.70 -19.93 -2.24
CA LYS A 109 -28.77 -21.25 -2.84
C LYS A 109 -27.40 -21.70 -3.32
N GLY A 110 -26.84 -22.74 -2.70
CA GLY A 110 -25.69 -23.48 -3.19
C GLY A 110 -24.41 -23.38 -2.35
N GLY A 111 -24.47 -22.85 -1.14
CA GLY A 111 -23.33 -22.74 -0.22
C GLY A 111 -22.81 -21.32 -0.05
N LYS A 112 -21.85 -21.14 0.85
CA LYS A 112 -21.18 -19.86 1.09
C LYS A 112 -20.12 -19.58 0.01
N ALA A 113 -19.95 -18.33 -0.36
CA ALA A 113 -18.80 -17.89 -1.15
C ALA A 113 -17.52 -18.01 -0.33
N ALA A 114 -16.37 -18.04 -0.98
CA ALA A 114 -15.10 -18.02 -0.28
C ALA A 114 -14.07 -17.20 -1.07
N ILE A 115 -13.24 -16.45 -0.35
CA ILE A 115 -12.04 -15.79 -0.86
C ILE A 115 -10.85 -16.58 -0.33
N TYR A 116 -9.96 -16.99 -1.22
CA TYR A 116 -8.69 -17.61 -0.86
C TYR A 116 -7.59 -16.56 -1.04
N THR A 117 -6.81 -16.35 0.02
CA THR A 117 -5.73 -15.37 0.02
C THR A 117 -4.38 -16.03 -0.21
N THR A 118 -3.37 -15.21 -0.51
CA THR A 118 -1.98 -15.62 -0.61
C THR A 118 -1.25 -15.64 0.74
N LEU A 119 -1.92 -15.16 1.81
CA LEU A 119 -1.35 -15.13 3.16
C LEU A 119 -1.07 -16.53 3.70
N ASP A 120 0.02 -16.66 4.44
CA ASP A 120 0.30 -17.79 5.33
C ASP A 120 -0.02 -17.37 6.77
N HIS A 121 -1.18 -17.79 7.30
CA HIS A 121 -1.66 -17.42 8.63
C HIS A 121 -0.68 -17.85 9.73
N SER A 122 -0.14 -19.05 9.63
CA SER A 122 0.85 -19.56 10.59
C SER A 122 2.13 -18.73 10.62
N ALA A 123 2.60 -18.27 9.44
CA ALA A 123 3.76 -17.36 9.36
C ALA A 123 3.40 -15.98 9.92
N ASN A 124 2.21 -15.47 9.63
CA ASN A 124 1.69 -14.20 10.14
C ASN A 124 1.66 -14.19 11.67
N GLU A 125 1.08 -15.22 12.30
CA GLU A 125 1.01 -15.38 13.76
C GLU A 125 2.41 -15.37 14.42
N ARG A 126 3.37 -16.09 13.81
CA ARG A 126 4.77 -16.10 14.32
C ARG A 126 5.40 -14.71 14.25
N VAL A 127 5.19 -13.98 13.14
CA VAL A 127 5.70 -12.61 12.99
C VAL A 127 5.00 -11.66 13.97
N TYR A 128 3.67 -11.77 14.13
CA TYR A 128 2.91 -10.99 15.11
C TYR A 128 3.43 -11.18 16.53
N SER A 129 3.67 -12.43 16.91
CA SER A 129 4.21 -12.78 18.22
C SER A 129 5.63 -12.26 18.45
N ALA A 130 6.47 -12.23 17.38
CA ALA A 130 7.83 -11.72 17.44
C ALA A 130 7.93 -10.21 17.74
N PHE A 131 6.86 -9.44 17.47
CA PHE A 131 6.81 -8.02 17.88
C PHE A 131 6.83 -7.85 19.40
N GLY A 132 6.39 -8.84 20.19
CA GLY A 132 6.31 -8.73 21.64
C GLY A 132 5.47 -7.51 22.06
N SER A 133 6.05 -6.58 22.82
CA SER A 133 5.40 -5.33 23.24
C SER A 133 5.60 -4.15 22.26
N LYS A 134 6.27 -4.37 21.14
CA LYS A 134 6.56 -3.28 20.17
C LYS A 134 5.41 -3.13 19.18
N ASN A 135 5.13 -1.89 18.79
CA ASN A 135 4.21 -1.55 17.74
C ASN A 135 4.94 -1.32 16.42
N GLY A 136 4.29 -1.67 15.31
CA GLY A 136 4.86 -1.52 13.97
C GLY A 136 4.15 -2.39 12.95
N CYS A 137 4.79 -2.63 11.82
CA CYS A 137 4.29 -3.57 10.82
C CYS A 137 5.43 -4.34 10.16
N ALA A 138 5.08 -5.50 9.61
CA ALA A 138 5.93 -6.29 8.74
C ALA A 138 5.10 -6.73 7.53
N ILE A 139 5.65 -6.54 6.33
CA ILE A 139 5.04 -7.01 5.10
C ILE A 139 6.10 -7.71 4.26
N ALA A 140 5.76 -8.88 3.73
CA ALA A 140 6.61 -9.65 2.84
C ALA A 140 5.81 -10.23 1.69
N TYR A 141 6.38 -10.21 0.50
CA TYR A 141 5.75 -10.79 -0.67
C TYR A 141 6.76 -11.47 -1.59
N ASN A 142 6.25 -12.31 -2.47
CA ASN A 142 7.04 -12.90 -3.53
C ASN A 142 7.32 -11.84 -4.61
N TYR A 143 8.56 -11.36 -4.69
CA TYR A 143 8.94 -10.29 -5.60
C TYR A 143 8.82 -10.65 -7.09
N LYS A 144 8.66 -11.94 -7.43
CA LYS A 144 8.47 -12.43 -8.80
C LYS A 144 6.99 -12.51 -9.17
N THR A 145 6.15 -12.99 -8.27
CA THR A 145 4.73 -13.25 -8.53
C THR A 145 3.81 -12.13 -8.05
N GLY A 146 4.18 -11.42 -6.97
CA GLY A 146 3.37 -10.39 -6.33
C GLY A 146 2.52 -10.89 -5.15
N GLU A 147 2.54 -12.18 -4.84
CA GLU A 147 1.81 -12.77 -3.71
C GLU A 147 2.27 -12.20 -2.37
N ILE A 148 1.36 -11.55 -1.63
CA ILE A 148 1.62 -11.14 -0.26
C ILE A 148 1.51 -12.37 0.64
N LEU A 149 2.65 -12.76 1.24
CA LEU A 149 2.75 -13.95 2.08
C LEU A 149 2.55 -13.62 3.55
N ILE A 150 3.00 -12.45 3.98
CA ILE A 150 2.93 -11.95 5.36
C ILE A 150 2.53 -10.48 5.32
N CYS A 151 1.55 -10.11 6.14
CA CYS A 151 1.20 -8.71 6.36
C CYS A 151 0.66 -8.54 7.78
N VAL A 152 1.53 -8.16 8.70
CA VAL A 152 1.25 -7.97 10.12
C VAL A 152 1.32 -6.49 10.48
N SER A 153 0.36 -6.04 11.28
CA SER A 153 0.35 -4.69 11.84
C SER A 153 -0.01 -4.74 13.32
N LYS A 154 0.74 -4.05 14.16
CA LYS A 154 0.52 -4.01 15.61
C LYS A 154 0.53 -2.56 16.12
N PRO A 155 -0.38 -2.13 17.03
CA PRO A 155 -1.44 -2.94 17.61
C PRO A 155 -2.46 -3.41 16.59
N ASN A 156 -3.26 -4.40 16.94
CA ASN A 156 -4.28 -4.98 16.09
C ASN A 156 -5.54 -5.27 16.91
N VAL A 157 -6.63 -5.57 16.24
CA VAL A 157 -7.91 -5.92 16.81
C VAL A 157 -8.22 -7.39 16.57
N ASP A 158 -8.83 -8.05 17.55
CA ASP A 158 -9.52 -9.31 17.36
C ASP A 158 -11.00 -9.01 17.14
N PRO A 159 -11.55 -9.18 15.92
CA PRO A 159 -12.93 -8.84 15.62
C PRO A 159 -13.96 -9.58 16.51
N LEU A 160 -13.61 -10.76 17.04
CA LEU A 160 -14.49 -11.51 17.92
C LEU A 160 -14.66 -10.88 19.32
N LYS A 161 -13.70 -10.05 19.73
CA LYS A 161 -13.75 -9.33 21.03
C LYS A 161 -14.37 -7.96 20.95
N GLY A 162 -14.77 -7.54 19.75
CA GLY A 162 -15.35 -6.21 19.53
C GLY A 162 -14.30 -5.09 19.50
N TYR A 163 -14.79 -3.84 19.63
CA TYR A 163 -14.02 -2.64 19.32
C TYR A 163 -13.90 -1.68 20.51
N GLU A 164 -14.19 -2.14 21.73
CA GLU A 164 -14.07 -1.34 22.92
C GLU A 164 -12.63 -1.35 23.45
N ASP A 165 -12.20 -0.26 24.07
CA ASP A 165 -10.89 -0.10 24.73
C ASP A 165 -9.66 -0.46 23.86
N LEU A 166 -9.71 -0.15 22.57
CA LEU A 166 -8.62 -0.43 21.65
C LEU A 166 -7.46 0.56 21.79
N GLU A 167 -6.25 0.07 21.67
CA GLU A 167 -5.05 0.90 21.55
C GLU A 167 -5.09 1.70 20.25
N GLU A 168 -4.60 2.94 20.27
CA GLU A 168 -4.55 3.81 19.09
C GLU A 168 -3.82 3.14 17.92
N GLY A 169 -4.46 3.13 16.76
CA GLY A 169 -3.96 2.52 15.53
C GLY A 169 -4.27 1.04 15.35
N SER A 170 -5.03 0.40 16.28
CA SER A 170 -5.42 -1.01 16.15
C SER A 170 -6.27 -1.32 14.91
N LEU A 171 -7.05 -0.35 14.43
CA LEU A 171 -7.95 -0.49 13.29
C LEU A 171 -7.25 -0.24 11.93
N LEU A 172 -5.95 0.08 11.92
CA LEU A 172 -5.22 0.43 10.73
C LEU A 172 -4.11 -0.59 10.42
N CYS A 173 -4.13 -1.16 9.23
CA CYS A 173 -2.99 -1.92 8.74
C CYS A 173 -1.87 -0.95 8.31
N LYS A 174 -0.89 -0.73 9.19
CA LYS A 174 0.20 0.25 9.01
C LYS A 174 1.03 0.02 7.76
N ALA A 175 1.02 -1.18 7.20
CA ALA A 175 1.73 -1.51 5.96
C ALA A 175 1.29 -0.63 4.77
N PHE A 176 0.05 -0.12 4.79
CA PHE A 176 -0.56 0.64 3.69
C PHE A 176 -0.63 2.15 3.91
N TYR A 177 -0.21 2.62 5.08
CA TYR A 177 -0.24 4.04 5.42
C TYR A 177 1.15 4.64 5.47
N LYS A 178 1.25 5.90 5.03
CA LYS A 178 2.52 6.62 4.99
C LYS A 178 3.09 6.85 6.38
N THR A 179 4.38 6.63 6.51
CA THR A 179 5.17 6.90 7.71
C THR A 179 6.52 7.49 7.31
N VAL A 180 7.26 8.03 8.27
CA VAL A 180 8.62 8.51 8.06
C VAL A 180 9.55 7.33 7.75
N PRO A 181 10.17 7.28 6.56
CA PRO A 181 10.96 6.13 6.13
C PRO A 181 12.33 6.02 6.83
N GLY A 182 12.86 7.13 7.35
CA GLY A 182 14.22 7.16 7.85
C GLY A 182 15.23 6.81 6.76
N SER A 183 16.37 6.27 7.16
CA SER A 183 17.49 5.94 6.25
C SER A 183 17.16 4.94 5.14
N THR A 184 16.02 4.26 5.19
CA THR A 184 15.56 3.40 4.08
C THR A 184 15.24 4.21 2.82
N GLN A 185 14.92 5.51 2.97
CA GLN A 185 14.73 6.47 1.88
C GLN A 185 16.00 6.67 1.03
N LYS A 186 17.20 6.51 1.59
CA LYS A 186 18.45 6.69 0.86
C LYS A 186 18.56 5.80 -0.38
N ILE A 187 17.78 4.72 -0.42
CA ILE A 187 17.69 3.88 -1.63
C ILE A 187 17.10 4.65 -2.81
N SER A 188 16.05 5.45 -2.59
CA SER A 188 15.42 6.27 -3.64
C SER A 188 16.37 7.36 -4.12
N THR A 189 17.11 7.97 -3.20
CA THR A 189 18.13 8.98 -3.51
C THR A 189 19.29 8.37 -4.29
N LEU A 190 19.73 7.16 -3.90
CA LEU A 190 20.77 6.42 -4.63
C LEU A 190 20.31 6.06 -6.05
N ILE A 191 19.09 5.57 -6.21
CA ILE A 191 18.51 5.28 -7.54
C ILE A 191 18.50 6.55 -8.39
N ALA A 192 18.07 7.68 -7.82
CA ALA A 192 18.08 8.96 -8.52
C ALA A 192 19.49 9.38 -8.96
N ALA A 193 20.48 9.23 -8.08
CA ALA A 193 21.86 9.56 -8.41
C ALA A 193 22.45 8.65 -9.51
N VAL A 194 22.23 7.34 -9.40
CA VAL A 194 22.71 6.37 -10.41
C VAL A 194 22.08 6.63 -11.78
N GLU A 195 20.75 6.88 -11.83
CA GLU A 195 20.04 7.07 -13.09
C GLU A 195 20.33 8.40 -13.78
N THR A 196 20.68 9.44 -13.02
CA THR A 196 20.85 10.80 -13.60
C THR A 196 22.28 11.25 -13.71
N MET A 197 23.15 10.84 -12.79
CA MET A 197 24.60 11.14 -12.86
C MET A 197 25.39 10.03 -13.59
N GLY A 198 24.90 8.79 -13.54
CA GLY A 198 25.61 7.61 -13.96
C GLY A 198 26.54 7.04 -12.88
N ILE A 199 26.73 5.70 -12.93
CA ILE A 199 27.48 4.99 -11.89
C ILE A 199 28.96 5.40 -11.86
N ASP A 200 29.58 5.63 -13.03
CA ASP A 200 30.99 6.00 -13.12
C ASP A 200 31.25 7.31 -12.41
N LYS A 201 30.49 8.38 -12.75
CA LYS A 201 30.61 9.70 -12.14
C LYS A 201 30.27 9.68 -10.65
N LEU A 202 29.25 8.91 -10.26
CA LEU A 202 28.87 8.78 -8.85
C LEU A 202 29.96 8.08 -8.04
N SER A 203 30.65 7.10 -8.63
CA SER A 203 31.75 6.36 -7.97
C SER A 203 32.99 7.22 -7.73
N GLU A 204 33.19 8.27 -8.52
CA GLU A 204 34.28 9.24 -8.33
C GLU A 204 33.99 10.26 -7.21
N LYS A 205 32.72 10.39 -6.78
CA LYS A 205 32.34 11.31 -5.70
C LYS A 205 32.84 10.80 -4.35
N SER A 206 33.42 11.72 -3.59
CA SER A 206 33.93 11.46 -2.26
C SER A 206 33.65 12.68 -1.37
N PHE A 207 33.07 12.44 -0.19
CA PHE A 207 32.75 13.50 0.78
C PHE A 207 33.22 13.10 2.17
N VAL A 208 33.47 14.11 3.00
CA VAL A 208 33.96 13.94 4.37
C VAL A 208 32.77 13.99 5.35
N CYS A 209 32.76 13.07 6.31
CA CYS A 209 31.84 13.07 7.43
C CYS A 209 32.63 13.20 8.75
N GLU A 210 32.52 14.33 9.40
CA GLU A 210 33.14 14.62 10.73
C GLU A 210 32.13 14.45 11.89
N GLY A 211 31.04 13.67 11.67
CA GLY A 211 29.94 13.54 12.64
C GLY A 211 28.76 14.47 12.36
N SER A 212 29.01 15.54 11.59
CA SER A 212 27.99 16.45 11.11
C SER A 212 28.45 17.10 9.79
N TYR A 213 27.52 17.80 9.13
CA TYR A 213 27.77 18.63 7.96
C TYR A 213 26.95 19.91 8.06
N THR A 214 27.58 21.04 7.88
CA THR A 214 26.90 22.36 7.80
C THR A 214 26.69 22.68 6.33
N ASN A 215 25.43 22.78 5.91
CA ASN A 215 25.06 23.11 4.55
C ASN A 215 25.29 24.56 4.19
N ARG A 216 25.07 24.96 2.93
CA ARG A 216 25.29 26.33 2.46
C ARG A 216 24.38 27.35 3.12
N THR A 217 23.25 26.95 3.67
CA THR A 217 22.34 27.85 4.41
C THR A 217 22.75 28.03 5.90
N GLY A 218 23.77 27.29 6.34
CA GLY A 218 24.29 27.35 7.72
C GLY A 218 23.61 26.37 8.67
N GLU A 219 22.74 25.46 8.17
CA GLU A 219 22.05 24.48 8.97
C GLU A 219 22.86 23.18 9.09
N VAL A 220 22.75 22.50 10.24
CA VAL A 220 23.57 21.33 10.57
C VAL A 220 22.82 20.02 10.38
N ILE A 221 23.38 19.14 9.58
CA ILE A 221 22.90 17.76 9.37
C ILE A 221 23.81 16.80 10.16
N ASN A 222 23.26 16.24 11.23
CA ASN A 222 23.98 15.33 12.10
C ASN A 222 24.03 13.89 11.54
N CYS A 223 25.17 13.24 11.72
CA CYS A 223 25.31 11.81 11.53
C CYS A 223 24.92 11.07 12.81
N HIS A 224 24.49 9.80 12.65
CA HIS A 224 24.30 8.91 13.80
C HIS A 224 25.62 8.53 14.48
N ASN A 225 26.74 8.53 13.72
CA ASN A 225 28.09 8.43 14.28
C ASN A 225 28.64 9.83 14.53
N LEU A 226 28.66 10.25 15.79
CA LEU A 226 29.11 11.58 16.22
C LEU A 226 30.62 11.81 16.01
N TYR A 227 31.41 10.74 15.88
CA TYR A 227 32.85 10.83 15.60
C TYR A 227 33.15 10.96 14.11
N GLY A 228 32.11 10.85 13.27
CA GLY A 228 32.24 10.86 11.83
C GLY A 228 32.69 9.52 11.23
N HIS A 229 32.63 9.46 9.91
CA HIS A 229 33.08 8.29 9.15
C HIS A 229 34.34 8.57 8.33
N GLY A 230 34.88 9.79 8.40
CA GLY A 230 35.97 10.24 7.55
C GLY A 230 35.53 10.44 6.10
N THR A 231 36.50 10.34 5.19
CA THR A 231 36.25 10.41 3.74
C THR A 231 35.64 9.11 3.26
N GLN A 232 34.50 9.18 2.54
CA GLN A 232 33.77 8.03 2.03
C GLN A 232 33.40 8.24 0.57
N ASN A 233 33.37 7.15 -0.20
CA ASN A 233 32.69 7.05 -1.49
C ASN A 233 31.21 6.66 -1.28
N ILE A 234 30.45 6.55 -2.38
CA ILE A 234 29.00 6.24 -2.32
C ILE A 234 28.72 4.87 -1.70
N THR A 235 29.53 3.86 -1.98
CA THR A 235 29.35 2.50 -1.45
C THR A 235 29.53 2.49 0.07
N GLU A 236 30.60 3.10 0.57
CA GLU A 236 30.90 3.21 2.00
C GLU A 236 29.82 4.05 2.71
N ALA A 237 29.41 5.15 2.10
CA ALA A 237 28.39 6.05 2.67
C ALA A 237 27.01 5.39 2.74
N PHE A 238 26.63 4.58 1.74
CA PHE A 238 25.38 3.82 1.76
C PHE A 238 25.45 2.70 2.81
N GLN A 239 26.54 1.96 2.88
CA GLN A 239 26.78 0.93 3.88
C GLN A 239 26.74 1.49 5.31
N ASN A 240 27.36 2.64 5.54
CA ASN A 240 27.39 3.34 6.82
C ASN A 240 26.14 4.18 7.10
N SER A 241 25.21 4.25 6.16
CA SER A 241 24.02 5.10 6.27
C SER A 241 24.31 6.54 6.63
N CYS A 242 25.37 7.14 6.03
CA CYS A 242 25.94 8.43 6.42
C CYS A 242 25.08 9.60 5.95
N ASN A 243 24.44 10.32 6.90
CA ASN A 243 23.61 11.49 6.59
C ASN A 243 24.40 12.64 5.94
N PRO A 244 25.58 13.07 6.49
CA PRO A 244 26.40 14.12 5.87
C PRO A 244 26.81 13.83 4.43
N PHE A 245 27.10 12.58 4.08
CA PHE A 245 27.43 12.24 2.70
C PHE A 245 26.24 12.51 1.76
N PHE A 246 25.05 12.01 2.10
CA PHE A 246 23.86 12.19 1.25
C PHE A 246 23.43 13.66 1.16
N ALA A 247 23.61 14.46 2.21
CA ALA A 247 23.38 15.90 2.16
C ALA A 247 24.33 16.59 1.18
N GLN A 248 25.63 16.31 1.26
CA GLN A 248 26.65 16.84 0.34
C GLN A 248 26.41 16.39 -1.09
N LEU A 249 25.96 15.14 -1.30
CA LEU A 249 25.59 14.63 -2.62
C LEU A 249 24.42 15.40 -3.23
N VAL A 250 23.39 15.73 -2.44
CA VAL A 250 22.25 16.54 -2.90
C VAL A 250 22.68 17.95 -3.29
N GLU A 251 23.62 18.55 -2.55
CA GLU A 251 24.17 19.88 -2.85
C GLU A 251 25.15 19.89 -4.02
N ASP A 252 25.64 18.73 -4.46
CA ASP A 252 26.68 18.64 -5.49
C ASP A 252 26.31 19.47 -6.73
N SER A 253 27.28 20.22 -7.27
CA SER A 253 27.09 21.08 -8.43
C SER A 253 26.69 20.33 -9.69
N ASP A 254 27.12 19.08 -9.78
CA ASP A 254 26.86 18.20 -10.91
C ASP A 254 25.49 17.51 -10.88
N TRP A 255 24.70 17.74 -9.81
CA TRP A 255 23.39 17.13 -9.65
C TRP A 255 22.30 18.21 -9.53
N ASN A 256 21.29 18.14 -10.39
CA ASN A 256 20.19 19.08 -10.39
C ASN A 256 19.00 18.56 -9.60
N LEU A 257 18.33 19.43 -8.86
CA LEU A 257 17.13 19.09 -8.10
C LEU A 257 16.03 18.52 -9.01
N SER A 258 15.87 19.05 -10.22
CA SER A 258 14.89 18.57 -11.20
C SER A 258 15.13 17.10 -11.61
N ASP A 259 16.37 16.63 -11.57
CA ASP A 259 16.70 15.24 -11.86
C ASP A 259 16.24 14.33 -10.71
N ILE A 260 16.44 14.76 -9.47
CA ILE A 260 15.94 14.07 -8.27
C ILE A 260 14.42 14.01 -8.31
N GLU A 261 13.74 15.13 -8.54
CA GLU A 261 12.28 15.19 -8.64
C GLU A 261 11.72 14.25 -9.72
N LYS A 262 12.34 14.24 -10.89
CA LYS A 262 11.93 13.37 -12.01
C LYS A 262 11.95 11.89 -11.62
N ILE A 263 13.02 11.44 -10.96
CA ILE A 263 13.13 10.04 -10.55
C ILE A 263 12.19 9.73 -9.38
N TYR A 264 12.05 10.64 -8.42
CA TYR A 264 11.11 10.46 -7.32
C TYR A 264 9.67 10.30 -7.82
N ARG A 265 9.24 11.11 -8.79
CA ARG A 265 7.92 10.94 -9.43
C ARG A 265 7.79 9.58 -10.12
N ARG A 266 8.83 9.06 -10.77
CA ARG A 266 8.86 7.71 -11.35
C ARG A 266 8.78 6.62 -10.28
N LEU A 267 9.34 6.84 -9.10
CA LEU A 267 9.25 5.96 -7.94
C LEU A 267 7.89 6.07 -7.21
N GLY A 268 6.96 6.90 -7.70
CA GLY A 268 5.61 7.05 -7.16
C GLY A 268 5.48 8.12 -6.06
N PHE A 269 6.45 9.01 -5.90
CA PHE A 269 6.30 10.15 -5.00
C PHE A 269 5.36 11.21 -5.57
N SER A 270 4.46 11.71 -4.74
CA SER A 270 3.88 13.04 -4.90
C SER A 270 4.93 14.07 -4.46
N VAL A 271 5.46 14.84 -5.39
CA VAL A 271 6.49 15.85 -5.12
C VAL A 271 5.85 17.23 -5.16
N ASN A 272 6.09 18.06 -4.11
CA ASN A 272 5.64 19.45 -4.01
C ASN A 272 4.11 19.58 -4.19
N GLY A 273 3.34 18.76 -3.47
CA GLY A 273 1.86 18.80 -3.51
C GLY A 273 1.22 18.32 -4.82
N SER A 274 1.98 17.67 -5.71
CA SER A 274 1.38 17.01 -6.88
C SER A 274 0.43 15.88 -6.44
N ALA A 275 -0.50 15.49 -7.32
CA ALA A 275 -1.47 14.44 -7.00
C ALA A 275 -0.78 13.17 -6.49
N SER A 276 -1.24 12.67 -5.35
CA SER A 276 -0.79 11.38 -4.82
C SER A 276 -1.45 10.25 -5.59
N GLY A 277 -0.68 9.23 -5.92
CA GLY A 277 -1.20 7.95 -6.41
C GLY A 277 -1.72 7.09 -5.26
N SER A 278 -2.25 5.94 -5.61
CA SER A 278 -2.57 4.85 -4.69
C SER A 278 -2.27 3.51 -5.36
N ILE A 279 -2.03 2.49 -4.56
CA ILE A 279 -1.85 1.11 -5.01
C ILE A 279 -3.07 0.35 -4.52
N ASP A 280 -3.82 -0.23 -5.45
CA ASP A 280 -4.98 -1.09 -5.14
C ASP A 280 -4.49 -2.54 -5.00
N ILE A 281 -4.74 -3.12 -3.83
CA ILE A 281 -4.42 -4.50 -3.49
C ILE A 281 -5.74 -5.22 -3.23
N ASN A 282 -6.41 -5.63 -4.30
CA ASN A 282 -7.71 -6.29 -4.25
C ASN A 282 -8.77 -5.53 -3.42
N GLY A 283 -8.83 -4.21 -3.60
CA GLY A 283 -9.74 -3.31 -2.91
C GLY A 283 -9.15 -2.65 -1.66
N ILE A 284 -8.05 -3.15 -1.11
CA ILE A 284 -7.30 -2.46 -0.05
C ILE A 284 -6.41 -1.40 -0.70
N ILE A 285 -6.54 -0.15 -0.27
CA ILE A 285 -5.80 0.97 -0.84
C ILE A 285 -4.55 1.25 -0.01
N SER A 286 -3.39 1.08 -0.63
CA SER A 286 -2.12 1.56 -0.07
C SER A 286 -1.81 2.96 -0.57
N GLN A 287 -1.43 3.83 0.34
CA GLN A 287 -0.94 5.17 0.02
C GLN A 287 0.43 5.07 -0.67
N THR A 288 0.71 6.00 -1.58
CA THR A 288 2.04 6.15 -2.19
C THR A 288 2.90 7.16 -1.42
N ALA A 289 4.17 7.29 -1.82
CA ALA A 289 5.10 8.23 -1.20
C ALA A 289 4.74 9.69 -1.48
N SER A 290 5.15 10.60 -0.59
CA SER A 290 5.14 12.05 -0.82
C SER A 290 6.36 12.72 -0.21
N THR A 291 6.80 13.83 -0.80
CA THR A 291 7.92 14.63 -0.33
C THR A 291 7.80 16.07 -0.82
N GLU A 292 8.56 16.96 -0.20
CA GLU A 292 8.76 18.33 -0.67
C GLU A 292 10.25 18.56 -0.93
N LEU A 293 10.56 19.07 -2.12
CA LEU A 293 11.90 19.38 -2.60
C LEU A 293 11.85 20.80 -3.19
N THR A 294 12.32 21.79 -2.47
CA THR A 294 12.20 23.22 -2.82
C THR A 294 13.50 23.78 -3.39
N ASP A 295 14.60 23.62 -2.68
CA ASP A 295 15.95 23.99 -3.09
C ASP A 295 16.95 22.99 -2.53
N LYS A 296 17.91 22.53 -3.36
CA LYS A 296 18.90 21.53 -2.96
C LYS A 296 19.83 22.00 -1.83
N TYR A 297 19.92 23.29 -1.59
CA TYR A 297 20.71 23.89 -0.52
C TYR A 297 19.96 24.01 0.81
N GLU A 298 18.65 23.81 0.80
CA GLU A 298 17.82 23.85 2.00
C GLU A 298 17.88 22.55 2.80
N PHE A 299 17.93 22.70 4.12
CA PHE A 299 17.93 21.62 5.10
C PHE A 299 16.79 20.63 4.87
N ASN A 300 15.56 21.13 4.67
CA ASN A 300 14.39 20.27 4.51
C ASN A 300 14.48 19.39 3.25
N THR A 301 14.99 19.90 2.13
CA THR A 301 15.21 19.12 0.90
C THR A 301 16.27 18.04 1.13
N GLN A 302 17.41 18.39 1.72
CA GLN A 302 18.47 17.42 2.03
C GLN A 302 17.98 16.36 3.02
N TRP A 303 17.26 16.79 4.05
CA TRP A 303 16.70 15.93 5.07
C TRP A 303 15.63 15.00 4.51
N SER A 304 14.80 15.50 3.55
CA SER A 304 13.82 14.68 2.80
C SER A 304 14.51 13.59 1.96
N CYS A 305 15.63 13.91 1.30
CA CYS A 305 16.42 12.93 0.55
C CYS A 305 17.10 11.88 1.44
N ILE A 306 17.27 12.15 2.73
CA ILE A 306 17.81 11.22 3.74
C ILE A 306 16.70 10.35 4.35
N GLY A 307 15.42 10.76 4.20
CA GLY A 307 14.25 10.03 4.70
C GLY A 307 13.68 10.60 5.99
N GLN A 308 13.92 11.87 6.21
CA GLN A 308 13.36 12.66 7.29
C GLN A 308 12.58 13.85 6.68
N GLY A 309 12.40 14.92 7.42
CA GLY A 309 11.74 16.12 6.90
C GLY A 309 10.33 15.82 6.39
N MET A 310 10.07 16.17 5.13
CA MET A 310 8.76 16.06 4.49
C MET A 310 8.56 14.73 3.73
N SER A 311 9.53 13.83 3.76
CA SER A 311 9.40 12.52 3.11
C SER A 311 8.62 11.53 3.98
N ILE A 312 7.52 11.03 3.43
CA ILE A 312 6.71 9.96 4.01
C ILE A 312 6.35 8.94 2.93
N VAL A 313 6.34 7.66 3.28
CA VAL A 313 6.10 6.55 2.35
C VAL A 313 5.42 5.39 3.06
N SER A 314 4.58 4.63 2.37
CA SER A 314 4.03 3.39 2.93
C SER A 314 5.07 2.26 2.89
N PRO A 315 5.11 1.38 3.90
CA PRO A 315 5.95 0.19 3.86
C PRO A 315 5.70 -0.69 2.63
N CYS A 316 4.46 -0.78 2.16
CA CYS A 316 4.10 -1.49 0.94
C CYS A 316 4.84 -0.94 -0.28
N GLN A 317 4.87 0.37 -0.47
CA GLN A 317 5.61 0.95 -1.60
C GLN A 317 7.11 0.75 -1.48
N MET A 318 7.67 0.84 -0.27
CA MET A 318 9.09 0.54 -0.05
C MET A 318 9.42 -0.91 -0.41
N MET A 319 8.55 -1.86 -0.06
CA MET A 319 8.68 -3.26 -0.46
C MET A 319 8.69 -3.41 -1.98
N MET A 320 7.85 -2.65 -2.71
CA MET A 320 7.84 -2.65 -4.18
C MET A 320 9.15 -2.13 -4.78
N TRP A 321 9.78 -1.10 -4.20
CA TRP A 321 11.11 -0.64 -4.66
C TRP A 321 12.17 -1.73 -4.50
N GLN A 322 12.13 -2.46 -3.38
CA GLN A 322 13.04 -3.59 -3.17
C GLN A 322 12.84 -4.69 -4.22
N SER A 323 11.61 -4.94 -4.65
CA SER A 323 11.33 -5.92 -5.70
C SER A 323 11.90 -5.51 -7.06
N ALA A 324 11.86 -4.22 -7.38
CA ALA A 324 12.45 -3.71 -8.62
C ALA A 324 13.96 -3.93 -8.67
N ILE A 325 14.63 -3.84 -7.52
CA ILE A 325 16.06 -4.14 -7.38
C ILE A 325 16.29 -5.66 -7.47
N ALA A 326 15.52 -6.46 -6.71
CA ALA A 326 15.66 -7.91 -6.67
C ALA A 326 15.36 -8.58 -8.03
N ASN A 327 14.50 -7.97 -8.84
CA ASN A 327 14.19 -8.42 -10.20
C ASN A 327 15.30 -8.10 -11.21
N GLU A 328 16.30 -7.30 -10.85
CA GLU A 328 17.40 -6.85 -11.73
C GLU A 328 16.94 -6.14 -13.02
N SER A 329 15.63 -5.96 -13.19
CA SER A 329 14.99 -5.36 -14.36
C SER A 329 14.60 -3.91 -14.15
N GLY A 330 14.68 -3.41 -12.92
CA GLY A 330 14.16 -2.10 -12.51
C GLY A 330 12.63 -2.00 -12.52
N LYS A 331 11.91 -3.13 -12.67
CA LYS A 331 10.45 -3.19 -12.64
C LYS A 331 9.97 -3.79 -11.34
N SER A 332 9.13 -3.07 -10.63
CA SER A 332 8.44 -3.59 -9.45
C SER A 332 7.30 -4.53 -9.86
N THR A 333 7.05 -5.53 -9.04
CA THR A 333 5.89 -6.44 -9.19
C THR A 333 4.73 -5.88 -8.37
N MET A 334 3.52 -5.86 -8.94
CA MET A 334 2.33 -5.41 -8.22
C MET A 334 1.95 -6.44 -7.16
N PRO A 335 1.79 -6.03 -5.89
CA PRO A 335 1.34 -6.92 -4.84
C PRO A 335 -0.15 -7.25 -4.98
N TYR A 336 -0.52 -8.46 -4.62
CA TYR A 336 -1.91 -8.89 -4.51
C TYR A 336 -2.10 -9.82 -3.31
N LEU A 337 -3.34 -9.89 -2.84
CA LEU A 337 -3.73 -10.65 -1.64
C LEU A 337 -4.74 -11.75 -1.94
N ILE A 338 -5.61 -11.58 -2.94
CA ILE A 338 -6.60 -12.58 -3.34
C ILE A 338 -6.01 -13.46 -4.45
N ASP A 339 -5.86 -14.76 -4.16
CA ASP A 339 -5.49 -15.76 -5.15
C ASP A 339 -6.68 -16.11 -6.05
N HIS A 340 -7.79 -16.54 -5.45
CA HIS A 340 -9.01 -16.83 -6.19
C HIS A 340 -10.26 -16.69 -5.31
N VAL A 341 -11.41 -16.66 -5.97
CA VAL A 341 -12.73 -16.59 -5.31
C VAL A 341 -13.56 -17.77 -5.80
N THR A 342 -14.18 -18.49 -4.89
CA THR A 342 -15.20 -19.49 -5.22
C THR A 342 -16.58 -18.91 -4.98
N ASN A 343 -17.45 -19.02 -5.96
CA ASN A 343 -18.82 -18.57 -5.87
C ASN A 343 -19.74 -19.70 -6.35
N VAL A 344 -20.91 -19.80 -5.73
CA VAL A 344 -21.94 -20.81 -6.05
C VAL A 344 -22.41 -20.78 -7.51
N ASN A 345 -22.25 -19.65 -8.18
CA ASN A 345 -22.72 -19.46 -9.56
C ASN A 345 -21.61 -19.40 -10.60
N LEU A 346 -20.36 -19.42 -10.19
CA LEU A 346 -19.21 -19.24 -11.07
C LEU A 346 -18.13 -20.24 -10.67
N SER A 347 -17.84 -21.20 -11.56
CA SER A 347 -16.60 -21.95 -11.51
C SER A 347 -15.42 -20.99 -11.33
N LEU A 348 -14.41 -21.39 -10.54
CA LEU A 348 -13.15 -20.71 -10.24
C LEU A 348 -12.90 -19.46 -11.09
N ILE A 349 -12.98 -18.29 -10.48
CA ILE A 349 -12.52 -17.04 -11.12
C ILE A 349 -11.10 -16.80 -10.59
N HIS A 350 -10.11 -17.06 -11.43
CA HIS A 350 -8.76 -16.51 -11.22
C HIS A 350 -8.79 -15.02 -11.53
N ILE A 351 -8.32 -14.22 -10.61
CA ILE A 351 -8.26 -12.75 -10.72
C ILE A 351 -6.89 -12.33 -11.22
#